data_33e2b0337580977c1279815d85fd4c56
#
_entry.id   33e2b0337580977c1279815d85fd4c56
#
_cell.length_a   1.000
_cell.length_b   1.000
_cell.length_c   1.000
_cell.angle_alpha   90.00
_cell.angle_beta   90.00
_cell.angle_gamma   90.00
#
_symmetry.space_group_name_H-M   'P 1'
#
loop_
_entity.id
_entity.type
_entity.pdbx_description
1 polymer ?
#
loop_
_entity_poly.entity_id
_entity_poly.type
_entity_poly.pdbx_seq_one_letter_code
_entity_poly.pdbx_strand_id
1 'polypeptide(L)'
;ITAYNVYAEAVNKHGYLGEVYGLPRHLFREEDIERWAEERGVLVKAMEDIALGTASVYRQLEVPLPAKLPYGDRKTLDAFADLLAKIMPFDLVIDEQTADGREARVSRSSVCGSWGAVAGTLRYFADRFGVPRASIEGTQIPERAIRRNARLGMPDVVFERQRRREGLMVVRTVDYFGFTLDRDVEPLPSPFPPELGSATRAALVQALLAGETPHPDQAKVRRALERFGHYWRRSGGLLRQADGERLAEQLAVQLERVGSWDDFLATRVNLDPDAAIPQGERHRLDSLPSSVFFYGDRVPLDYDVEQGVGGIVRLRLKEGQARRLQPRDLPSFDRPVRFTVIRGKHEAVRASSLDELRKGLRSLGASHRARVMRGGRRPRRR
;
A
#
# COMPACT_ATOMS: atom_id res chain seq x y z
N ILE A 1 -9.04 -25.56 -23.19
CA ILE A 1 -9.87 -26.76 -23.40
C ILE A 1 -10.30 -26.91 -24.84
N THR A 2 -10.73 -25.86 -25.53
CA THR A 2 -11.02 -25.96 -26.97
C THR A 2 -9.82 -26.54 -27.70
N ALA A 3 -8.62 -26.02 -27.48
CA ALA A 3 -7.40 -26.52 -28.10
C ALA A 3 -7.07 -27.97 -27.69
N TYR A 4 -7.31 -28.35 -26.43
CA TYR A 4 -7.17 -29.74 -25.97
C TYR A 4 -8.16 -30.67 -26.68
N ASN A 5 -9.44 -30.29 -26.81
CA ASN A 5 -10.44 -31.11 -27.48
C ASN A 5 -10.13 -31.28 -28.97
N VAL A 6 -9.62 -30.22 -29.63
CA VAL A 6 -9.14 -30.31 -31.03
C VAL A 6 -7.94 -31.26 -31.13
N TYR A 7 -7.00 -31.18 -30.17
CA TYR A 7 -5.89 -32.12 -30.08
C TYR A 7 -6.36 -33.56 -29.85
N ALA A 8 -7.26 -33.76 -28.88
CA ALA A 8 -7.81 -35.10 -28.60
C ALA A 8 -8.58 -35.67 -29.80
N GLU A 9 -9.33 -34.83 -30.53
CA GLU A 9 -9.97 -35.25 -31.79
C GLU A 9 -8.97 -35.72 -32.83
N ALA A 10 -7.88 -34.93 -33.02
CA ALA A 10 -6.82 -35.29 -33.97
C ALA A 10 -6.14 -36.62 -33.59
N VAL A 11 -5.81 -36.80 -32.28
CA VAL A 11 -5.23 -38.08 -31.80
C VAL A 11 -6.21 -39.22 -31.99
N ASN A 12 -7.47 -39.04 -31.62
CA ASN A 12 -8.46 -40.10 -31.69
C ASN A 12 -8.77 -40.55 -33.14
N LYS A 13 -8.59 -39.64 -34.11
CA LYS A 13 -8.84 -39.89 -35.52
C LYS A 13 -7.61 -40.43 -36.25
N HIS A 14 -6.43 -39.92 -35.93
CA HIS A 14 -5.22 -40.16 -36.71
C HIS A 14 -4.09 -40.85 -35.93
N GLY A 15 -4.25 -41.06 -34.62
CA GLY A 15 -3.21 -41.55 -33.74
C GLY A 15 -2.16 -40.48 -33.38
N TYR A 16 -1.21 -40.87 -32.56
CA TYR A 16 -0.09 -40.01 -32.18
C TYR A 16 0.95 -39.94 -33.29
N LEU A 17 1.51 -38.76 -33.53
CA LEU A 17 2.67 -38.58 -34.39
C LEU A 17 3.94 -38.89 -33.60
N GLY A 18 4.46 -40.11 -33.72
CA GLY A 18 5.49 -40.60 -32.85
C GLY A 18 4.98 -40.69 -31.42
N GLU A 19 5.87 -40.62 -30.44
CA GLU A 19 5.50 -40.70 -29.02
C GLU A 19 4.93 -39.40 -28.45
N VAL A 20 5.00 -38.30 -29.19
CA VAL A 20 4.76 -36.94 -28.62
C VAL A 20 3.68 -36.13 -29.36
N TYR A 21 3.47 -36.36 -30.67
CA TYR A 21 2.59 -35.51 -31.47
C TYR A 21 1.39 -36.28 -32.02
N GLY A 22 0.19 -35.78 -31.75
CA GLY A 22 -1.06 -36.36 -32.25
C GLY A 22 -1.41 -35.99 -33.71
N LEU A 23 -0.57 -35.22 -34.40
CA LEU A 23 -0.81 -34.78 -35.77
C LEU A 23 0.12 -35.51 -36.71
N PRO A 24 -0.37 -36.38 -37.61
CA PRO A 24 0.46 -37.05 -38.58
C PRO A 24 0.97 -36.04 -39.65
N ARG A 25 2.23 -35.60 -39.53
CA ARG A 25 2.84 -34.63 -40.45
C ARG A 25 2.76 -35.05 -41.93
N HIS A 26 2.69 -36.34 -42.24
CA HIS A 26 2.57 -36.84 -43.60
C HIS A 26 1.16 -36.59 -44.20
N LEU A 27 0.15 -36.25 -43.40
CA LEU A 27 -1.19 -35.93 -43.87
C LEU A 27 -1.40 -34.43 -44.11
N PHE A 28 -0.49 -33.60 -43.60
CA PHE A 28 -0.61 -32.16 -43.72
C PHE A 28 0.72 -31.60 -44.25
N ARG A 29 0.66 -30.83 -45.33
CA ARG A 29 1.71 -29.88 -45.67
C ARG A 29 1.63 -28.72 -44.65
N GLU A 30 2.71 -28.00 -44.46
CA GLU A 30 2.82 -26.94 -43.45
C GLU A 30 1.69 -25.91 -43.57
N GLU A 31 1.33 -25.51 -44.79
CA GLU A 31 0.21 -24.62 -45.11
C GLU A 31 -1.17 -25.25 -44.80
N ASP A 32 -1.31 -26.56 -44.88
CA ASP A 32 -2.54 -27.27 -44.58
C ASP A 32 -2.78 -27.40 -43.06
N ILE A 33 -1.71 -27.52 -42.26
CA ILE A 33 -1.78 -27.57 -40.81
C ILE A 33 -2.25 -26.22 -40.27
N GLU A 34 -1.73 -25.11 -40.76
CA GLU A 34 -2.14 -23.76 -40.35
C GLU A 34 -3.60 -23.53 -40.66
N ARG A 35 -4.05 -23.81 -41.88
CA ARG A 35 -5.45 -23.70 -42.29
C ARG A 35 -6.36 -24.58 -41.45
N TRP A 36 -5.95 -25.82 -41.21
CA TRP A 36 -6.71 -26.77 -40.37
C TRP A 36 -6.86 -26.27 -38.94
N ALA A 37 -5.83 -25.67 -38.35
CA ALA A 37 -5.85 -25.10 -37.01
C ALA A 37 -6.72 -23.83 -36.98
N GLU A 38 -6.60 -22.98 -38.00
CA GLU A 38 -7.39 -21.73 -38.12
C GLU A 38 -8.90 -22.02 -38.21
N GLU A 39 -9.30 -22.99 -39.05
CA GLU A 39 -10.70 -23.44 -39.17
C GLU A 39 -11.29 -23.92 -37.84
N ARG A 40 -10.44 -24.33 -36.89
CA ARG A 40 -10.84 -24.81 -35.57
C ARG A 40 -10.61 -23.78 -34.47
N GLY A 41 -10.16 -22.58 -34.84
CA GLY A 41 -9.89 -21.49 -33.92
C GLY A 41 -8.74 -21.77 -32.93
N VAL A 42 -7.75 -22.56 -33.35
CA VAL A 42 -6.58 -22.92 -32.54
C VAL A 42 -5.29 -22.62 -33.31
N LEU A 43 -4.22 -22.30 -32.55
CA LEU A 43 -2.90 -22.12 -33.11
C LEU A 43 -2.16 -23.46 -33.15
N VAL A 44 -1.36 -23.72 -34.23
CA VAL A 44 -0.50 -24.91 -34.32
C VAL A 44 0.40 -25.02 -33.11
N LYS A 45 1.02 -23.91 -32.70
CA LYS A 45 1.87 -23.85 -31.51
C LYS A 45 1.14 -24.28 -30.23
N ALA A 46 -0.10 -23.87 -30.05
CA ALA A 46 -0.90 -24.30 -28.90
C ALA A 46 -1.18 -25.82 -28.94
N MET A 47 -1.33 -26.41 -30.11
CA MET A 47 -1.48 -27.85 -30.27
C MET A 47 -0.20 -28.61 -29.88
N GLU A 48 0.97 -28.10 -30.26
CA GLU A 48 2.27 -28.66 -29.86
C GLU A 48 2.48 -28.58 -28.35
N ASP A 49 2.21 -27.45 -27.76
CA ASP A 49 2.34 -27.24 -26.32
C ASP A 49 1.40 -28.15 -25.52
N ILE A 50 0.17 -28.36 -25.99
CA ILE A 50 -0.78 -29.31 -25.40
C ILE A 50 -0.29 -30.76 -25.54
N ALA A 51 0.25 -31.12 -26.69
CA ALA A 51 0.79 -32.46 -26.91
C ALA A 51 1.94 -32.76 -25.91
N LEU A 52 2.89 -31.82 -25.81
CA LEU A 52 4.01 -31.92 -24.85
C LEU A 52 3.52 -31.95 -23.41
N GLY A 53 2.59 -31.07 -23.03
CA GLY A 53 2.00 -31.04 -21.71
C GLY A 53 1.28 -32.35 -21.38
N THR A 54 0.46 -32.87 -22.28
CA THR A 54 -0.25 -34.14 -22.11
C THR A 54 0.74 -35.27 -21.89
N ALA A 55 1.75 -35.41 -22.77
CA ALA A 55 2.76 -36.45 -22.64
C ALA A 55 3.57 -36.34 -21.34
N SER A 56 3.87 -35.11 -20.91
CA SER A 56 4.58 -34.85 -19.65
C SER A 56 3.76 -35.28 -18.43
N VAL A 57 2.44 -34.95 -18.41
CA VAL A 57 1.56 -35.34 -17.31
C VAL A 57 1.45 -36.86 -17.19
N TYR A 58 1.22 -37.58 -18.28
CA TYR A 58 1.14 -39.05 -18.29
C TYR A 58 2.46 -39.68 -17.82
N ARG A 59 3.60 -39.12 -18.26
CA ARG A 59 4.94 -39.58 -17.82
C ARG A 59 5.16 -39.38 -16.34
N GLN A 60 4.80 -38.21 -15.80
CA GLN A 60 4.94 -37.93 -14.37
C GLN A 60 4.04 -38.81 -13.49
N LEU A 61 2.88 -39.19 -14.02
CA LEU A 61 1.97 -40.12 -13.33
C LEU A 61 2.37 -41.60 -13.53
N GLU A 62 3.43 -41.86 -14.30
CA GLU A 62 3.88 -43.22 -14.66
C GLU A 62 2.76 -44.05 -15.34
N VAL A 63 1.87 -43.38 -16.06
CA VAL A 63 0.75 -44.00 -16.79
C VAL A 63 1.04 -43.90 -18.30
N PRO A 64 0.87 -45.00 -19.06
CA PRO A 64 1.05 -44.96 -20.51
C PRO A 64 0.00 -44.08 -21.19
N LEU A 65 0.39 -43.38 -22.24
CA LEU A 65 -0.55 -42.62 -23.07
C LEU A 65 -1.65 -43.54 -23.60
N PRO A 66 -2.94 -43.20 -23.41
CA PRO A 66 -4.03 -44.02 -23.89
C PRO A 66 -4.18 -43.92 -25.41
N ALA A 67 -4.58 -45.00 -26.08
CA ALA A 67 -4.82 -45.01 -27.53
C ALA A 67 -5.83 -43.95 -27.99
N LYS A 68 -6.75 -43.55 -27.11
CA LYS A 68 -7.71 -42.50 -27.31
C LYS A 68 -7.73 -41.56 -26.11
N LEU A 69 -7.65 -40.25 -26.37
CA LEU A 69 -7.75 -39.24 -25.32
C LEU A 69 -9.21 -38.95 -24.99
N PRO A 70 -9.54 -38.78 -23.71
CA PRO A 70 -10.87 -38.35 -23.32
C PRO A 70 -11.10 -36.90 -23.75
N TYR A 71 -12.34 -36.58 -24.12
CA TYR A 71 -12.76 -35.18 -24.35
C TYR A 71 -13.03 -34.51 -23.00
N GLY A 72 -12.64 -33.23 -22.90
CA GLY A 72 -13.05 -32.38 -21.80
C GLY A 72 -14.52 -31.98 -21.95
N ASP A 73 -15.37 -32.61 -21.19
CA ASP A 73 -16.78 -32.22 -21.09
C ASP A 73 -16.97 -31.08 -20.09
N ARG A 74 -18.16 -30.53 -20.00
CA ARG A 74 -18.50 -29.42 -19.10
C ARG A 74 -18.27 -29.80 -17.64
N LYS A 75 -18.52 -31.05 -17.26
CA LYS A 75 -18.35 -31.53 -15.89
C LYS A 75 -16.86 -31.57 -15.51
N THR A 76 -16.02 -32.05 -16.42
CA THR A 76 -14.55 -32.03 -16.26
C THR A 76 -14.03 -30.59 -16.16
N LEU A 77 -14.58 -29.68 -16.97
CA LEU A 77 -14.24 -28.27 -16.92
C LEU A 77 -14.57 -27.61 -15.58
N ASP A 78 -15.78 -27.84 -15.11
CA ASP A 78 -16.23 -27.31 -13.83
C ASP A 78 -15.39 -27.90 -12.68
N ALA A 79 -15.08 -29.21 -12.70
CA ALA A 79 -14.20 -29.84 -11.72
C ALA A 79 -12.75 -29.30 -11.77
N PHE A 80 -12.25 -29.04 -12.98
CA PHE A 80 -10.93 -28.44 -13.13
C PHE A 80 -10.89 -26.98 -12.67
N ALA A 81 -11.91 -26.18 -12.98
CA ALA A 81 -12.02 -24.81 -12.48
C ALA A 81 -12.14 -24.78 -10.94
N ASP A 82 -12.90 -25.69 -10.35
CA ASP A 82 -12.98 -25.83 -8.88
C ASP A 82 -11.61 -26.22 -8.28
N LEU A 83 -10.87 -27.15 -8.91
CA LEU A 83 -9.52 -27.51 -8.48
C LEU A 83 -8.57 -26.33 -8.57
N LEU A 84 -8.54 -25.61 -9.68
CA LEU A 84 -7.71 -24.41 -9.85
C LEU A 84 -8.05 -23.34 -8.80
N ALA A 85 -9.36 -23.10 -8.59
CA ALA A 85 -9.80 -22.15 -7.57
C ALA A 85 -9.39 -22.59 -6.15
N LYS A 86 -9.35 -23.90 -5.86
CA LYS A 86 -8.96 -24.40 -4.54
C LYS A 86 -7.48 -24.27 -4.24
N ILE A 87 -6.61 -24.54 -5.21
CA ILE A 87 -5.16 -24.57 -5.02
C ILE A 87 -4.46 -23.28 -5.43
N MET A 88 -5.11 -22.44 -6.26
CA MET A 88 -4.56 -21.18 -6.79
C MET A 88 -3.10 -21.29 -7.23
N PRO A 89 -2.74 -22.16 -8.17
CA PRO A 89 -1.35 -22.37 -8.57
C PRO A 89 -0.84 -21.28 -9.53
N PHE A 90 -1.68 -20.33 -9.90
CA PHE A 90 -1.41 -19.25 -10.84
C PHE A 90 -1.73 -17.90 -10.22
N ASP A 91 -1.21 -16.84 -10.87
CA ASP A 91 -1.64 -15.48 -10.55
C ASP A 91 -3.13 -15.28 -10.86
N LEU A 92 -3.76 -14.37 -10.12
CA LEU A 92 -5.19 -14.10 -10.25
C LEU A 92 -5.44 -12.58 -10.33
N VAL A 93 -6.42 -12.22 -11.14
CA VAL A 93 -7.01 -10.89 -11.21
C VAL A 93 -8.51 -11.03 -11.03
N ILE A 94 -9.10 -10.27 -10.11
CA ILE A 94 -10.55 -10.20 -9.90
C ILE A 94 -10.96 -8.73 -10.05
N ASP A 95 -12.01 -8.48 -10.85
CA ASP A 95 -12.57 -7.14 -11.09
C ASP A 95 -11.49 -6.09 -11.43
N GLU A 96 -10.62 -6.46 -12.37
CA GLU A 96 -9.52 -5.62 -12.86
C GLU A 96 -8.49 -5.22 -11.77
N GLN A 97 -8.40 -5.98 -10.67
CA GLN A 97 -7.46 -5.76 -9.58
C GLN A 97 -6.67 -7.02 -9.23
N THR A 98 -5.42 -6.82 -8.83
CA THR A 98 -4.59 -7.84 -8.17
C THR A 98 -4.90 -7.88 -6.68
N ALA A 99 -4.44 -8.92 -5.98
CA ALA A 99 -4.63 -9.04 -4.53
C ALA A 99 -4.02 -7.89 -3.71
N ASP A 100 -2.99 -7.23 -4.23
CA ASP A 100 -2.38 -6.04 -3.63
C ASP A 100 -3.04 -4.72 -4.06
N GLY A 101 -4.20 -4.79 -4.71
CA GLY A 101 -5.03 -3.63 -5.08
C GLY A 101 -4.54 -2.85 -6.29
N ARG A 102 -3.59 -3.39 -7.07
CA ARG A 102 -3.14 -2.74 -8.31
C ARG A 102 -4.10 -2.97 -9.44
N GLU A 103 -4.31 -1.95 -10.26
CA GLU A 103 -5.09 -2.09 -11.49
C GLU A 103 -4.42 -3.08 -12.46
N ALA A 104 -5.19 -4.03 -12.94
CA ALA A 104 -4.75 -5.05 -13.88
C ALA A 104 -5.73 -5.16 -15.04
N ARG A 105 -5.21 -5.53 -16.22
CA ARG A 105 -6.02 -5.73 -17.42
C ARG A 105 -5.73 -7.08 -18.04
N VAL A 106 -6.73 -7.66 -18.67
CA VAL A 106 -6.52 -8.86 -19.46
C VAL A 106 -5.67 -8.50 -20.69
N SER A 107 -4.62 -9.27 -20.94
CA SER A 107 -3.76 -9.08 -22.10
C SER A 107 -4.55 -9.28 -23.39
N ARG A 108 -4.23 -8.51 -24.42
CA ARG A 108 -4.82 -8.66 -25.76
C ARG A 108 -4.51 -10.01 -26.41
N SER A 109 -3.42 -10.66 -25.98
CA SER A 109 -3.03 -12.01 -26.40
C SER A 109 -3.82 -13.11 -25.67
N SER A 110 -4.59 -12.77 -24.63
CA SER A 110 -5.39 -13.75 -23.89
C SER A 110 -6.65 -14.14 -24.66
N VAL A 111 -6.99 -15.42 -24.61
CA VAL A 111 -8.23 -15.97 -25.21
C VAL A 111 -9.48 -15.64 -24.45
N CYS A 112 -9.37 -15.21 -23.20
CA CYS A 112 -10.49 -14.69 -22.43
C CYS A 112 -10.60 -13.18 -22.60
N GLY A 113 -11.81 -12.66 -22.85
CA GLY A 113 -12.07 -11.23 -22.80
C GLY A 113 -11.91 -10.65 -21.39
N SER A 114 -12.39 -9.44 -21.14
CA SER A 114 -12.51 -8.90 -19.78
C SER A 114 -13.60 -9.63 -19.02
N TRP A 115 -13.23 -10.35 -17.97
CA TRP A 115 -14.11 -11.14 -17.11
C TRP A 115 -13.86 -10.79 -15.66
N GLY A 116 -14.82 -11.08 -14.79
CA GLY A 116 -14.70 -10.81 -13.35
C GLY A 116 -13.48 -11.47 -12.70
N ALA A 117 -13.08 -12.67 -13.15
CA ALA A 117 -11.89 -13.34 -12.63
C ALA A 117 -11.11 -14.07 -13.72
N VAL A 118 -9.80 -13.83 -13.76
CA VAL A 118 -8.87 -14.44 -14.70
C VAL A 118 -7.66 -14.97 -13.96
N ALA A 119 -7.35 -16.25 -14.16
CA ALA A 119 -6.14 -16.90 -13.65
C ALA A 119 -5.14 -17.12 -14.78
N GLY A 120 -3.86 -16.89 -14.48
CA GLY A 120 -2.81 -17.06 -15.50
C GLY A 120 -1.46 -16.56 -15.07
N THR A 121 -0.80 -15.83 -15.94
CA THR A 121 0.51 -15.22 -15.70
C THR A 121 0.38 -13.71 -15.65
N LEU A 122 0.78 -13.12 -14.52
CA LEU A 122 0.82 -11.69 -14.30
C LEU A 122 2.13 -11.10 -14.79
N ARG A 123 2.02 -9.96 -15.46
CA ARG A 123 3.17 -9.14 -15.87
C ARG A 123 2.99 -7.74 -15.33
N TYR A 124 3.97 -7.26 -14.56
CA TYR A 124 3.99 -5.91 -14.01
C TYR A 124 4.74 -4.96 -14.94
N PHE A 125 4.23 -3.76 -15.08
CA PHE A 125 4.85 -2.68 -15.84
C PHE A 125 4.48 -1.33 -15.24
N ALA A 126 5.23 -0.29 -15.57
CA ALA A 126 4.85 1.08 -15.26
C ALA A 126 4.17 1.69 -16.50
N ASP A 127 3.07 2.41 -16.30
CA ASP A 127 2.46 3.18 -17.37
C ASP A 127 3.32 4.41 -17.74
N ARG A 128 2.90 5.16 -18.75
CA ARG A 128 3.61 6.36 -19.21
C ARG A 128 3.80 7.45 -18.15
N PHE A 129 3.10 7.36 -17.05
CA PHE A 129 3.20 8.28 -15.91
C PHE A 129 3.96 7.68 -14.73
N GLY A 130 4.54 6.48 -14.88
CA GLY A 130 5.25 5.74 -13.84
C GLY A 130 4.34 5.06 -12.82
N VAL A 131 3.04 4.98 -13.07
CA VAL A 131 2.09 4.29 -12.19
C VAL A 131 2.23 2.78 -12.41
N PRO A 132 2.43 1.99 -11.34
CA PRO A 132 2.48 0.54 -11.43
C PRO A 132 1.15 -0.03 -11.94
N ARG A 133 1.22 -0.86 -12.97
CA ARG A 133 0.10 -1.55 -13.60
C ARG A 133 0.42 -3.03 -13.75
N ALA A 134 -0.60 -3.83 -14.00
CA ALA A 134 -0.43 -5.22 -14.32
C ALA A 134 -1.23 -5.62 -15.57
N SER A 135 -0.80 -6.67 -16.25
CA SER A 135 -1.59 -7.37 -17.25
C SER A 135 -1.56 -8.86 -16.96
N ILE A 136 -2.68 -9.54 -17.16
CA ILE A 136 -2.78 -10.99 -17.00
C ILE A 136 -3.07 -11.64 -18.35
N GLU A 137 -2.35 -12.72 -18.61
CA GLU A 137 -2.59 -13.63 -19.74
C GLU A 137 -3.04 -14.97 -19.17
N GLY A 138 -4.25 -15.37 -19.41
CA GLY A 138 -4.78 -16.56 -18.75
C GLY A 138 -6.17 -16.95 -19.21
N THR A 139 -6.87 -17.65 -18.33
CA THR A 139 -8.24 -18.17 -18.55
C THR A 139 -9.19 -17.70 -17.46
N GLN A 140 -10.45 -17.62 -17.81
CA GLN A 140 -11.52 -17.28 -16.88
C GLN A 140 -11.66 -18.37 -15.80
N ILE A 141 -11.81 -17.95 -14.55
CA ILE A 141 -12.32 -18.80 -13.46
C ILE A 141 -13.77 -18.36 -13.17
N PRO A 142 -14.75 -19.28 -13.15
CA PRO A 142 -16.11 -18.95 -12.80
C PRO A 142 -16.22 -18.41 -11.36
N GLU A 143 -16.93 -17.31 -11.16
CA GLU A 143 -17.13 -16.70 -9.85
C GLU A 143 -17.64 -17.70 -8.79
N ARG A 144 -18.54 -18.61 -9.20
CA ARG A 144 -19.05 -19.68 -8.32
C ARG A 144 -17.95 -20.57 -7.74
N ALA A 145 -16.88 -20.84 -8.51
CA ALA A 145 -15.75 -21.65 -8.06
C ALA A 145 -14.89 -20.87 -7.04
N ILE A 146 -14.71 -19.56 -7.26
CA ILE A 146 -14.02 -18.66 -6.33
C ILE A 146 -14.81 -18.58 -5.01
N ARG A 147 -16.10 -18.23 -5.07
CA ARG A 147 -16.96 -18.10 -3.87
C ARG A 147 -17.06 -19.39 -3.07
N ARG A 148 -17.09 -20.56 -3.72
CA ARG A 148 -17.11 -21.87 -3.02
C ARG A 148 -15.83 -22.13 -2.22
N ASN A 149 -14.71 -21.61 -2.67
CA ASN A 149 -13.40 -21.77 -2.04
C ASN A 149 -12.98 -20.55 -1.20
N ALA A 150 -13.82 -19.52 -1.13
CA ALA A 150 -13.63 -18.37 -0.26
C ALA A 150 -13.83 -18.76 1.21
N ARG A 151 -13.20 -18.00 2.09
CA ARG A 151 -13.27 -18.21 3.54
C ARG A 151 -13.82 -16.96 4.20
N LEU A 152 -14.57 -17.15 5.27
CA LEU A 152 -14.90 -16.06 6.16
C LEU A 152 -13.61 -15.57 6.81
N GLY A 153 -13.31 -14.28 6.65
CA GLY A 153 -12.27 -13.61 7.39
C GLY A 153 -12.58 -13.58 8.89
N MET A 154 -11.57 -13.40 9.71
CA MET A 154 -11.81 -13.15 11.13
C MET A 154 -12.51 -11.79 11.26
N PRO A 155 -13.60 -11.71 12.04
CA PRO A 155 -14.24 -10.43 12.29
C PRO A 155 -13.25 -9.43 12.89
N ASP A 156 -13.19 -8.24 12.32
CA ASP A 156 -12.40 -7.13 12.83
C ASP A 156 -13.32 -6.03 13.36
N VAL A 157 -12.78 -5.17 14.22
CA VAL A 157 -13.50 -4.02 14.76
C VAL A 157 -12.73 -2.76 14.39
N VAL A 158 -13.43 -1.82 13.78
CA VAL A 158 -12.86 -0.53 13.40
C VAL A 158 -13.70 0.61 13.98
N PHE A 159 -13.06 1.74 14.26
CA PHE A 159 -13.78 2.96 14.59
C PHE A 159 -13.99 3.75 13.30
N GLU A 160 -15.26 4.00 12.93
CA GLU A 160 -15.60 4.82 11.77
C GLU A 160 -16.17 6.17 12.22
N ARG A 161 -15.61 7.23 11.65
CA ARG A 161 -16.11 8.59 11.80
C ARG A 161 -16.55 9.12 10.44
N GLN A 162 -17.79 8.81 10.07
CA GLN A 162 -18.42 9.35 8.86
C GLN A 162 -19.51 10.36 9.23
N ARG A 163 -19.89 11.25 8.29
CA ARG A 163 -20.89 12.32 8.53
C ARG A 163 -22.22 11.85 9.15
N ARG A 164 -22.56 10.56 9.07
CA ARG A 164 -23.83 9.99 9.58
C ARG A 164 -23.63 8.76 10.47
N ARG A 165 -22.41 8.29 10.65
CA ARG A 165 -22.09 7.14 11.50
C ARG A 165 -20.79 7.45 12.25
N GLU A 166 -20.87 7.46 13.56
CA GLU A 166 -19.73 7.60 14.44
C GLU A 166 -19.81 6.48 15.47
N GLY A 167 -18.79 5.62 15.52
CA GLY A 167 -18.75 4.54 16.48
C GLY A 167 -17.95 3.34 16.01
N LEU A 168 -18.01 2.32 16.83
CA LEU A 168 -17.35 1.03 16.53
C LEU A 168 -18.21 0.22 15.56
N MET A 169 -17.56 -0.32 14.54
CA MET A 169 -18.16 -1.17 13.52
C MET A 169 -17.48 -2.53 13.52
N VAL A 170 -18.26 -3.58 13.40
CA VAL A 170 -17.77 -4.92 13.10
C VAL A 170 -17.64 -5.05 11.61
N VAL A 171 -16.47 -5.41 11.15
CA VAL A 171 -16.17 -5.68 9.75
C VAL A 171 -16.05 -7.19 9.57
N ARG A 172 -16.88 -7.77 8.73
CA ARG A 172 -16.79 -9.16 8.30
C ARG A 172 -16.42 -9.20 6.83
N THR A 173 -15.43 -10.01 6.50
CA THR A 173 -14.98 -10.18 5.11
C THR A 173 -15.21 -11.60 4.64
N VAL A 174 -15.37 -11.75 3.35
CA VAL A 174 -15.26 -13.02 2.66
C VAL A 174 -14.02 -12.93 1.79
N ASP A 175 -12.98 -13.68 2.16
CA ASP A 175 -11.67 -13.54 1.56
C ASP A 175 -11.29 -14.76 0.72
N TYR A 176 -10.55 -14.51 -0.35
CA TYR A 176 -10.05 -15.53 -1.24
C TYR A 176 -8.62 -15.18 -1.69
N PHE A 177 -7.61 -15.87 -1.18
CA PHE A 177 -6.19 -15.70 -1.53
C PHE A 177 -5.73 -14.22 -1.63
N GLY A 178 -6.05 -13.43 -0.60
CA GLY A 178 -5.68 -12.00 -0.54
C GLY A 178 -6.68 -11.04 -1.18
N PHE A 179 -7.71 -11.54 -1.84
CA PHE A 179 -8.83 -10.71 -2.33
C PHE A 179 -9.95 -10.69 -1.29
N THR A 180 -10.50 -9.52 -1.03
CA THR A 180 -11.75 -9.38 -0.28
C THR A 180 -12.91 -9.36 -1.27
N LEU A 181 -13.68 -10.45 -1.32
CA LEU A 181 -14.82 -10.62 -2.24
C LEU A 181 -16.08 -9.91 -1.76
N ASP A 182 -16.28 -9.92 -0.45
CA ASP A 182 -17.40 -9.24 0.21
C ASP A 182 -16.92 -8.60 1.51
N ARG A 183 -17.49 -7.46 1.83
CA ARG A 183 -17.25 -6.74 3.07
C ARG A 183 -18.56 -6.26 3.63
N ASP A 184 -18.94 -6.79 4.79
CA ASP A 184 -20.10 -6.36 5.55
C ASP A 184 -19.66 -5.53 6.76
N VAL A 185 -20.36 -4.43 7.03
CA VAL A 185 -20.03 -3.49 8.10
C VAL A 185 -21.27 -3.18 8.90
N GLU A 186 -21.30 -3.64 10.14
CA GLU A 186 -22.39 -3.47 11.08
C GLU A 186 -21.94 -2.71 12.33
N PRO A 187 -22.82 -1.91 12.96
CA PRO A 187 -22.52 -1.33 14.26
C PRO A 187 -22.19 -2.41 15.29
N LEU A 188 -21.12 -2.19 16.08
CA LEU A 188 -20.80 -3.08 17.19
C LEU A 188 -21.91 -2.96 18.26
N PRO A 189 -22.54 -4.08 18.68
CA PRO A 189 -23.55 -4.05 19.72
C PRO A 189 -22.94 -3.63 21.09
N SER A 190 -23.78 -3.05 21.94
CA SER A 190 -23.42 -2.70 23.32
C SER A 190 -24.36 -3.45 24.28
N PRO A 191 -23.87 -4.23 25.25
CA PRO A 191 -22.45 -4.45 25.60
C PRO A 191 -21.66 -5.14 24.50
N PHE A 192 -20.32 -4.97 24.51
CA PHE A 192 -19.44 -5.54 23.50
C PHE A 192 -19.40 -7.06 23.61
N PRO A 193 -19.53 -7.79 22.49
CA PRO A 193 -19.42 -9.25 22.47
C PRO A 193 -18.05 -9.70 23.01
N PRO A 194 -18.01 -10.65 23.97
CA PRO A 194 -16.74 -11.12 24.56
C PRO A 194 -15.73 -11.62 23.53
N GLU A 195 -16.20 -12.29 22.48
CA GLU A 195 -15.38 -12.80 21.37
C GLU A 195 -14.69 -11.70 20.56
N LEU A 196 -15.25 -10.50 20.53
CA LEU A 196 -14.69 -9.33 19.86
C LEU A 196 -13.94 -8.39 20.83
N GLY A 197 -13.88 -8.71 22.11
CA GLY A 197 -13.33 -7.82 23.15
C GLY A 197 -11.88 -7.39 22.88
N SER A 198 -11.03 -8.26 22.35
CA SER A 198 -9.65 -7.92 21.99
C SER A 198 -9.60 -6.95 20.80
N ALA A 199 -10.33 -7.27 19.73
CA ALA A 199 -10.40 -6.42 18.52
C ALA A 199 -11.03 -5.05 18.85
N THR A 200 -12.07 -5.04 19.69
CA THR A 200 -12.72 -3.79 20.16
C THR A 200 -11.75 -2.89 20.90
N ARG A 201 -10.99 -3.43 21.87
CA ARG A 201 -9.99 -2.65 22.60
C ARG A 201 -8.88 -2.13 21.68
N ALA A 202 -8.42 -2.94 20.75
CA ALA A 202 -7.43 -2.51 19.77
C ALA A 202 -7.98 -1.35 18.90
N ALA A 203 -9.23 -1.43 18.44
CA ALA A 203 -9.88 -0.37 17.68
C ALA A 203 -10.02 0.92 18.50
N LEU A 204 -10.42 0.84 19.77
CA LEU A 204 -10.52 1.99 20.67
C LEU A 204 -9.15 2.64 20.91
N VAL A 205 -8.10 1.84 21.12
CA VAL A 205 -6.72 2.36 21.27
C VAL A 205 -6.30 3.11 20.01
N GLN A 206 -6.48 2.52 18.83
CA GLN A 206 -6.12 3.16 17.56
C GLN A 206 -6.90 4.45 17.35
N ALA A 207 -8.19 4.45 17.61
CA ALA A 207 -9.05 5.63 17.46
C ALA A 207 -8.67 6.76 18.45
N LEU A 208 -8.28 6.42 19.68
CA LEU A 208 -7.73 7.39 20.65
C LEU A 208 -6.42 8.00 20.15
N LEU A 209 -5.51 7.17 19.64
CA LEU A 209 -4.22 7.62 19.10
C LEU A 209 -4.39 8.48 17.84
N ALA A 210 -5.33 8.12 16.96
CA ALA A 210 -5.68 8.89 15.78
C ALA A 210 -6.44 10.20 16.08
N GLY A 211 -6.97 10.34 17.29
CA GLY A 211 -7.77 11.52 17.67
C GLY A 211 -9.19 11.53 17.11
N GLU A 212 -9.71 10.36 16.80
CA GLU A 212 -11.00 10.18 16.10
C GLU A 212 -12.18 9.99 17.05
N THR A 213 -11.94 9.73 18.34
CA THR A 213 -13.00 9.46 19.32
C THR A 213 -13.52 10.71 20.02
N PRO A 214 -14.81 10.72 20.45
CA PRO A 214 -15.36 11.78 21.31
C PRO A 214 -15.00 11.59 22.81
N HIS A 215 -13.95 10.84 23.12
CA HIS A 215 -13.56 10.54 24.50
C HIS A 215 -13.23 11.83 25.29
N PRO A 216 -13.70 11.97 26.54
CA PRO A 216 -13.46 13.18 27.36
C PRO A 216 -11.97 13.52 27.54
N ASP A 217 -11.12 12.52 27.66
CA ASP A 217 -9.67 12.70 27.82
C ASP A 217 -8.89 12.82 26.50
N GLN A 218 -9.56 12.87 25.32
CA GLN A 218 -8.89 12.93 24.00
C GLN A 218 -7.88 14.09 23.89
N ALA A 219 -8.18 15.24 24.54
CA ALA A 219 -7.26 16.37 24.53
C ALA A 219 -5.97 16.09 25.33
N LYS A 220 -6.03 15.26 26.38
CA LYS A 220 -4.85 14.84 27.14
C LYS A 220 -4.00 13.86 26.32
N VAL A 221 -4.64 12.88 25.69
CA VAL A 221 -3.99 11.93 24.78
C VAL A 221 -3.25 12.68 23.68
N ARG A 222 -3.89 13.64 23.04
CA ARG A 222 -3.25 14.46 21.98
C ARG A 222 -2.02 15.20 22.49
N ARG A 223 -2.09 15.84 23.66
CA ARG A 223 -0.93 16.55 24.25
C ARG A 223 0.23 15.58 24.53
N ALA A 224 -0.06 14.38 25.01
CA ALA A 224 0.94 13.36 25.25
C ALA A 224 1.61 12.91 23.94
N LEU A 225 0.82 12.71 22.89
CA LEU A 225 1.35 12.38 21.55
C LEU A 225 2.17 13.51 20.95
N GLU A 226 1.76 14.77 21.12
CA GLU A 226 2.54 15.96 20.71
C GLU A 226 3.90 15.99 21.42
N ARG A 227 3.91 15.67 22.73
CA ARG A 227 5.16 15.57 23.54
C ARG A 227 6.04 14.42 23.06
N PHE A 228 5.49 13.23 22.81
CA PHE A 228 6.23 12.11 22.23
C PHE A 228 6.79 12.47 20.85
N GLY A 229 5.99 13.09 19.99
CA GLY A 229 6.42 13.58 18.68
C GLY A 229 7.54 14.63 18.78
N HIS A 230 7.58 15.43 19.84
CA HIS A 230 8.69 16.34 20.10
C HIS A 230 9.99 15.56 20.37
N TYR A 231 9.97 14.53 21.22
CA TYR A 231 11.12 13.67 21.46
C TYR A 231 11.54 12.90 20.21
N TRP A 232 10.60 12.40 19.44
CA TRP A 232 10.86 11.71 18.17
C TRP A 232 11.62 12.61 17.19
N ARG A 233 11.22 13.86 17.02
CA ARG A 233 11.93 14.84 16.19
C ARG A 233 13.31 15.14 16.75
N ARG A 234 13.44 15.33 18.06
CA ARG A 234 14.73 15.59 18.73
C ARG A 234 15.69 14.41 18.63
N SER A 235 15.17 13.20 18.61
CA SER A 235 16.00 11.99 18.37
C SER A 235 16.46 11.87 16.91
N GLY A 236 15.91 12.69 16.00
CA GLY A 236 16.17 12.56 14.56
C GLY A 236 15.44 11.36 13.93
N GLY A 237 14.32 10.94 14.52
CA GLY A 237 13.58 9.76 14.09
C GLY A 237 14.15 8.44 14.59
N LEU A 238 15.11 8.48 15.53
CA LEU A 238 15.79 7.28 16.05
C LEU A 238 15.05 6.60 17.19
N LEU A 239 14.00 7.23 17.77
CA LEU A 239 13.13 6.51 18.69
C LEU A 239 12.49 5.34 17.94
N ARG A 240 12.61 4.15 18.52
CA ARG A 240 12.17 2.91 17.88
C ARG A 240 10.66 2.86 17.77
N GLN A 241 10.15 2.09 16.81
CA GLN A 241 8.72 1.78 16.71
C GLN A 241 8.18 1.20 18.04
N ALA A 242 8.97 0.36 18.72
CA ALA A 242 8.65 -0.19 20.03
C ALA A 242 8.37 0.87 21.10
N ASP A 243 8.98 2.08 21.02
CA ASP A 243 8.70 3.14 21.98
C ASP A 243 7.33 3.79 21.73
N GLY A 244 6.85 3.80 20.47
CA GLY A 244 5.47 4.18 20.12
C GLY A 244 4.45 3.10 20.49
N GLU A 245 4.79 1.83 20.34
CA GLU A 245 3.97 0.67 20.72
C GLU A 245 3.67 0.68 22.24
N ARG A 246 4.64 1.10 23.08
CA ARG A 246 4.42 1.27 24.52
C ARG A 246 3.32 2.26 24.87
N LEU A 247 3.08 3.28 24.05
CA LEU A 247 1.95 4.20 24.26
C LEU A 247 0.61 3.49 23.98
N ALA A 248 0.56 2.65 22.95
CA ALA A 248 -0.62 1.83 22.66
C ALA A 248 -0.86 0.81 23.78
N GLU A 249 0.19 0.18 24.32
CA GLU A 249 0.13 -0.75 25.45
C GLU A 249 -0.40 -0.07 26.70
N GLN A 250 0.06 1.15 27.02
CA GLN A 250 -0.46 1.92 28.17
C GLN A 250 -1.98 2.13 28.06
N LEU A 251 -2.50 2.46 26.87
CA LEU A 251 -3.93 2.59 26.65
C LEU A 251 -4.64 1.23 26.71
N ALA A 252 -4.07 0.18 26.11
CA ALA A 252 -4.66 -1.15 26.10
C ALA A 252 -4.89 -1.70 27.54
N VAL A 253 -3.90 -1.48 28.43
CA VAL A 253 -4.03 -1.86 29.86
C VAL A 253 -5.17 -1.09 30.54
N GLN A 254 -5.28 0.22 30.28
CA GLN A 254 -6.33 1.04 30.89
C GLN A 254 -7.73 0.69 30.38
N LEU A 255 -7.82 0.19 29.13
CA LEU A 255 -9.07 -0.22 28.50
C LEU A 255 -9.40 -1.71 28.69
N GLU A 256 -8.62 -2.47 29.47
CA GLU A 256 -8.78 -3.92 29.63
C GLU A 256 -10.18 -4.32 30.08
N ARG A 257 -10.80 -3.53 30.96
CA ARG A 257 -12.12 -3.80 31.57
C ARG A 257 -13.28 -3.15 30.83
N VAL A 258 -13.02 -2.45 29.73
CA VAL A 258 -14.07 -1.78 28.96
C VAL A 258 -14.90 -2.83 28.22
N GLY A 259 -16.17 -2.94 28.58
CA GLY A 259 -17.14 -3.89 28.03
C GLY A 259 -18.30 -3.23 27.28
N SER A 260 -18.38 -1.89 27.29
CA SER A 260 -19.42 -1.13 26.60
C SER A 260 -18.91 0.24 26.15
N TRP A 261 -19.71 0.91 25.32
CA TRP A 261 -19.40 2.28 24.92
C TRP A 261 -19.44 3.25 26.11
N ASP A 262 -20.38 3.07 27.02
CA ASP A 262 -20.51 3.90 28.21
C ASP A 262 -19.32 3.69 29.16
N ASP A 263 -18.87 2.44 29.34
CA ASP A 263 -17.65 2.15 30.11
C ASP A 263 -16.44 2.86 29.51
N PHE A 264 -16.33 2.83 28.16
CA PHE A 264 -15.25 3.53 27.46
C PHE A 264 -15.25 5.02 27.77
N LEU A 265 -16.39 5.68 27.65
CA LEU A 265 -16.50 7.12 27.92
C LEU A 265 -16.28 7.46 29.39
N ALA A 266 -16.62 6.54 30.32
CA ALA A 266 -16.43 6.72 31.76
C ALA A 266 -14.99 6.41 32.24
N THR A 267 -14.24 5.59 31.46
CA THR A 267 -12.88 5.20 31.81
C THR A 267 -11.95 6.41 31.67
N ARG A 268 -11.12 6.65 32.67
CA ARG A 268 -10.08 7.67 32.57
C ARG A 268 -8.88 7.13 31.84
N VAL A 269 -8.44 7.85 30.81
CA VAL A 269 -7.23 7.50 30.05
C VAL A 269 -6.15 8.55 30.22
N ASN A 270 -4.93 8.09 30.44
CA ASN A 270 -3.76 8.94 30.58
C ASN A 270 -2.57 8.29 29.87
N LEU A 271 -1.91 9.03 29.01
CA LEU A 271 -0.66 8.62 28.40
C LEU A 271 0.51 9.29 29.08
N ASP A 272 1.52 8.50 29.41
CA ASP A 272 2.80 8.99 29.91
C ASP A 272 3.88 8.76 28.83
N PRO A 273 4.18 9.76 27.97
CA PRO A 273 5.23 9.66 26.98
C PRO A 273 6.63 9.57 27.60
N ASP A 274 6.81 10.05 28.84
CA ASP A 274 8.10 10.01 29.51
C ASP A 274 8.43 8.60 29.98
N ALA A 275 7.44 7.83 30.39
CA ALA A 275 7.61 6.42 30.72
C ALA A 275 7.83 5.54 29.48
N ALA A 276 7.34 5.96 28.31
CA ALA A 276 7.56 5.23 27.06
C ALA A 276 9.01 5.33 26.55
N ILE A 277 9.76 6.39 26.95
CA ILE A 277 11.11 6.64 26.46
C ILE A 277 12.12 6.27 27.56
N PRO A 278 13.18 5.50 27.23
CA PRO A 278 14.23 5.18 28.21
C PRO A 278 14.82 6.43 28.87
N GLN A 279 15.00 6.41 30.19
CA GLN A 279 15.40 7.58 30.96
C GLN A 279 16.71 8.24 30.47
N GLY A 280 17.73 7.45 30.12
CA GLY A 280 18.99 7.97 29.60
C GLY A 280 18.81 8.71 28.27
N GLU A 281 17.97 8.17 27.39
CA GLU A 281 17.67 8.79 26.10
C GLU A 281 16.88 10.10 26.30
N ARG A 282 15.90 10.10 27.18
CA ARG A 282 15.15 11.31 27.53
C ARG A 282 16.06 12.42 28.03
N HIS A 283 16.96 12.13 29.00
CA HIS A 283 17.93 13.12 29.47
C HIS A 283 18.81 13.67 28.35
N ARG A 284 19.28 12.80 27.45
CA ARG A 284 20.05 13.21 26.27
C ARG A 284 19.24 14.15 25.38
N LEU A 285 17.99 13.82 25.09
CA LEU A 285 17.10 14.62 24.25
C LEU A 285 16.74 15.95 24.90
N ASP A 286 16.51 15.98 26.21
CA ASP A 286 16.20 17.20 26.96
C ASP A 286 17.39 18.16 27.02
N SER A 287 18.62 17.63 27.03
CA SER A 287 19.84 18.44 27.01
C SER A 287 20.13 19.14 25.68
N LEU A 288 19.47 18.74 24.59
CA LEU A 288 19.65 19.40 23.29
C LEU A 288 19.18 20.86 23.35
N PRO A 289 19.92 21.83 22.79
CA PRO A 289 19.58 23.23 22.84
C PRO A 289 18.26 23.52 22.10
N SER A 290 17.41 24.35 22.66
CA SER A 290 16.18 24.83 22.00
C SER A 290 16.38 26.16 21.25
N SER A 291 17.51 26.81 21.42
CA SER A 291 17.86 28.06 20.73
C SER A 291 19.37 28.27 20.75
N VAL A 292 19.84 29.11 19.84
CA VAL A 292 21.22 29.62 19.76
C VAL A 292 21.19 31.15 19.74
N PHE A 293 22.31 31.78 20.15
CA PHE A 293 22.44 33.23 20.10
C PHE A 293 23.29 33.64 18.91
N PHE A 294 22.75 34.54 18.09
CA PHE A 294 23.46 35.18 16.98
C PHE A 294 23.36 36.68 17.12
N TYR A 295 24.51 37.34 17.20
CA TYR A 295 24.59 38.83 17.28
C TYR A 295 23.69 39.45 18.36
N GLY A 296 23.59 38.78 19.52
CA GLY A 296 22.76 39.20 20.65
C GLY A 296 21.30 38.77 20.56
N ASP A 297 20.84 38.26 19.42
CA ASP A 297 19.48 37.76 19.23
C ASP A 297 19.39 36.27 19.53
N ARG A 298 18.31 35.88 20.22
CA ARG A 298 17.95 34.48 20.42
C ARG A 298 17.24 33.94 19.19
N VAL A 299 17.82 32.92 18.56
CA VAL A 299 17.26 32.21 17.42
C VAL A 299 16.77 30.83 17.82
N PRO A 300 15.49 30.51 17.65
CA PRO A 300 14.96 29.19 17.97
C PRO A 300 15.50 28.12 17.04
N LEU A 301 15.66 26.91 17.59
CA LEU A 301 16.01 25.70 16.89
C LEU A 301 14.79 24.77 16.83
N ASP A 302 14.41 24.37 15.62
CA ASP A 302 13.41 23.35 15.39
C ASP A 302 14.11 22.06 14.97
N TYR A 303 13.90 20.99 15.73
CA TYR A 303 14.34 19.64 15.37
C TYR A 303 13.29 19.00 14.48
N ASP A 304 13.74 18.34 13.42
CA ASP A 304 12.85 17.72 12.45
C ASP A 304 13.50 16.46 11.84
N VAL A 305 12.73 15.68 11.09
CA VAL A 305 13.20 14.51 10.37
C VAL A 305 12.91 14.70 8.88
N GLU A 306 13.96 14.61 8.07
CA GLU A 306 13.88 14.77 6.62
C GLU A 306 14.06 13.43 5.93
N GLN A 307 13.16 13.08 5.01
CA GLN A 307 13.21 11.81 4.29
C GLN A 307 14.53 11.67 3.53
N GLY A 308 15.21 10.52 3.69
CA GLY A 308 16.50 10.23 3.05
C GLY A 308 17.72 10.88 3.71
N VAL A 309 17.52 11.80 4.66
CA VAL A 309 18.62 12.47 5.40
C VAL A 309 18.63 12.07 6.88
N GLY A 310 17.44 11.84 7.47
CA GLY A 310 17.30 11.58 8.90
C GLY A 310 17.07 12.87 9.70
N GLY A 311 17.59 12.91 10.92
CA GLY A 311 17.43 14.05 11.81
C GLY A 311 18.15 15.31 11.31
N ILE A 312 17.45 16.44 11.37
CA ILE A 312 17.99 17.76 11.01
C ILE A 312 17.72 18.78 12.12
N VAL A 313 18.49 19.85 12.13
CA VAL A 313 18.24 21.05 12.93
C VAL A 313 17.91 22.20 12.00
N ARG A 314 16.76 22.83 12.21
CA ARG A 314 16.29 23.96 11.43
C ARG A 314 16.45 25.27 12.18
N LEU A 315 17.20 26.19 11.62
CA LEU A 315 17.39 27.55 12.12
C LEU A 315 16.31 28.46 11.49
N ARG A 316 15.46 29.04 12.34
CA ARG A 316 14.44 30.01 11.89
C ARG A 316 14.96 31.42 12.06
N LEU A 317 15.40 32.02 10.97
CA LEU A 317 16.08 33.30 10.92
C LEU A 317 15.14 34.41 10.39
N LYS A 318 15.22 35.60 10.97
CA LYS A 318 14.72 36.80 10.32
C LYS A 318 15.62 37.16 9.12
N GLU A 319 15.10 37.86 8.10
CA GLU A 319 15.87 38.20 6.91
C GLU A 319 17.18 38.97 7.25
N GLY A 320 17.15 39.90 8.19
CA GLY A 320 18.33 40.64 8.63
C GLY A 320 19.39 39.76 9.32
N GLN A 321 18.97 38.75 10.06
CA GLN A 321 19.87 37.76 10.68
C GLN A 321 20.49 36.87 9.60
N ALA A 322 19.67 36.35 8.67
CA ALA A 322 20.11 35.49 7.59
C ALA A 322 21.15 36.18 6.67
N ARG A 323 20.99 37.47 6.42
CA ARG A 323 21.95 38.25 5.61
C ARG A 323 23.34 38.45 6.26
N ARG A 324 23.40 38.48 7.60
CA ARG A 324 24.64 38.64 8.36
C ARG A 324 25.33 37.33 8.70
N LEU A 325 24.60 36.19 8.61
CA LEU A 325 25.08 34.89 9.02
C LEU A 325 26.33 34.45 8.23
N GLN A 326 27.37 34.08 8.95
CA GLN A 326 28.62 33.55 8.41
C GLN A 326 28.86 32.11 8.89
N PRO A 327 29.66 31.30 8.17
CA PRO A 327 29.95 29.93 8.57
C PRO A 327 30.48 29.80 10.00
N ARG A 328 31.32 30.76 10.43
CA ARG A 328 31.92 30.78 11.79
C ARG A 328 30.89 31.04 12.91
N ASP A 329 29.76 31.60 12.59
CA ASP A 329 28.69 31.91 13.55
C ASP A 329 27.84 30.69 13.88
N LEU A 330 27.91 29.63 13.05
CA LEU A 330 27.15 28.41 13.24
C LEU A 330 27.79 27.53 14.29
N PRO A 331 27.11 27.20 15.38
CA PRO A 331 27.60 26.19 16.31
C PRO A 331 27.68 24.82 15.63
N SER A 332 28.58 23.97 16.18
CA SER A 332 28.65 22.59 15.74
C SER A 332 27.38 21.86 16.21
N PHE A 333 26.66 21.25 15.27
CA PHE A 333 25.51 20.39 15.55
C PHE A 333 25.87 18.93 15.22
N ASP A 334 25.24 18.01 15.93
CA ASP A 334 25.38 16.56 15.71
C ASP A 334 24.70 16.05 14.43
N ARG A 335 24.04 16.95 13.71
CA ARG A 335 23.21 16.65 12.52
C ARG A 335 23.19 17.81 11.53
N PRO A 336 22.74 17.55 10.26
CA PRO A 336 22.66 18.58 9.23
C PRO A 336 21.79 19.77 9.64
N VAL A 337 22.28 20.99 9.33
CA VAL A 337 21.55 22.23 9.57
C VAL A 337 20.75 22.61 8.32
N ARG A 338 19.53 23.06 8.54
CA ARG A 338 18.64 23.64 7.54
C ARG A 338 18.28 25.06 7.93
N PHE A 339 18.02 25.89 6.95
CA PHE A 339 17.70 27.30 7.17
C PHE A 339 16.29 27.62 6.69
N THR A 340 15.54 28.35 7.52
CA THR A 340 14.26 28.93 7.13
C THR A 340 14.28 30.40 7.43
N VAL A 341 14.09 31.23 6.42
CA VAL A 341 14.02 32.69 6.58
C VAL A 341 12.55 33.11 6.63
N ILE A 342 12.23 33.88 7.67
CA ILE A 342 10.88 34.39 7.89
C ILE A 342 10.87 35.88 7.53
N ARG A 343 9.87 36.28 6.72
CA ARG A 343 9.55 37.67 6.40
C ARG A 343 8.11 37.97 6.80
N GLY A 344 7.93 38.72 7.88
CA GLY A 344 6.59 38.89 8.49
C GLY A 344 6.06 37.56 9.06
N LYS A 345 4.92 37.10 8.59
CA LYS A 345 4.28 35.85 9.01
C LYS A 345 4.57 34.67 8.08
N HIS A 346 5.31 34.89 6.97
CA HIS A 346 5.49 33.89 5.93
C HIS A 346 6.96 33.43 5.83
N GLU A 347 7.12 32.15 5.48
CA GLU A 347 8.43 31.62 5.09
C GLU A 347 8.80 32.17 3.72
N ALA A 348 9.95 32.81 3.62
CA ALA A 348 10.42 33.46 2.42
C ALA A 348 11.50 32.66 1.67
N VAL A 349 12.35 31.92 2.42
CA VAL A 349 13.40 31.05 1.84
C VAL A 349 13.53 29.82 2.71
N ARG A 350 13.67 28.64 2.07
CA ARG A 350 14.19 27.41 2.68
C ARG A 350 15.50 27.05 1.99
N ALA A 351 16.49 26.64 2.75
CA ALA A 351 17.79 26.27 2.22
C ALA A 351 18.40 25.13 3.00
N SER A 352 19.09 24.23 2.31
CA SER A 352 19.85 23.10 2.88
C SER A 352 21.28 23.47 3.22
N SER A 353 21.78 24.58 2.69
CA SER A 353 23.13 25.08 2.91
C SER A 353 23.17 26.62 2.98
N LEU A 354 24.28 27.16 3.52
CA LEU A 354 24.50 28.62 3.52
C LEU A 354 24.56 29.22 2.11
N ASP A 355 25.07 28.48 1.14
CA ASP A 355 25.15 28.97 -0.24
C ASP A 355 23.77 29.04 -0.90
N GLU A 356 22.93 28.04 -0.66
CA GLU A 356 21.52 28.10 -1.07
C GLU A 356 20.77 29.23 -0.38
N LEU A 357 21.00 29.42 0.93
CA LEU A 357 20.45 30.55 1.68
C LEU A 357 20.80 31.88 1.05
N ARG A 358 22.08 32.08 0.71
CA ARG A 358 22.58 33.30 0.07
C ARG A 358 21.98 33.50 -1.33
N LYS A 359 21.80 32.42 -2.11
CA LYS A 359 21.13 32.46 -3.41
C LYS A 359 19.67 32.86 -3.25
N GLY A 360 18.94 32.23 -2.33
CA GLY A 360 17.55 32.56 -2.04
C GLY A 360 17.34 34.01 -1.59
N LEU A 361 18.21 34.53 -0.73
CA LEU A 361 18.16 35.92 -0.27
C LEU A 361 18.44 36.95 -1.39
N ARG A 362 19.29 36.59 -2.36
CA ARG A 362 19.54 37.46 -3.56
C ARG A 362 18.31 37.51 -4.45
N SER A 363 17.65 36.37 -4.69
CA SER A 363 16.43 36.33 -5.51
C SER A 363 15.26 37.11 -4.89
N LEU A 364 15.10 37.03 -3.55
CA LEU A 364 14.14 37.87 -2.83
C LEU A 364 14.39 39.35 -2.99
N GLY A 365 15.65 39.78 -2.93
CA GLY A 365 16.03 41.17 -3.15
C GLY A 365 15.77 41.69 -4.56
N ALA A 366 15.98 40.85 -5.57
CA ALA A 366 15.68 41.13 -6.97
C ALA A 366 14.18 41.26 -7.23
N SER A 367 13.38 40.37 -6.72
CA SER A 367 11.91 40.37 -6.84
C SER A 367 11.29 41.62 -6.18
N HIS A 368 11.85 42.05 -5.04
CA HIS A 368 11.39 43.26 -4.35
C HIS A 368 11.70 44.54 -5.16
N ARG A 369 12.90 44.66 -5.71
CA ARG A 369 13.29 45.81 -6.60
C ARG A 369 12.42 45.85 -7.84
N ALA A 370 12.16 44.71 -8.49
CA ALA A 370 11.28 44.63 -9.65
C ALA A 370 9.83 45.06 -9.34
N ARG A 371 9.33 44.75 -8.14
CA ARG A 371 7.99 45.14 -7.70
C ARG A 371 7.89 46.63 -7.35
N VAL A 372 8.94 47.22 -6.75
CA VAL A 372 9.01 48.65 -6.47
C VAL A 372 9.12 49.45 -7.76
N MET A 373 9.92 49.00 -8.75
CA MET A 373 10.02 49.66 -10.05
C MET A 373 8.73 49.59 -10.88
N ARG A 374 7.95 48.53 -10.78
CA ARG A 374 6.62 48.41 -11.44
C ARG A 374 5.54 49.23 -10.75
N GLY A 375 5.61 49.43 -9.43
CA GLY A 375 4.63 50.20 -8.65
C GLY A 375 4.81 51.72 -8.77
N GLY A 376 5.99 52.21 -9.22
CA GLY A 376 6.29 53.64 -9.34
C GLY A 376 5.79 54.34 -10.61
N ARG A 377 5.24 53.61 -11.59
CA ARG A 377 4.62 54.20 -12.80
C ARG A 377 3.11 54.27 -12.67
N ARG A 378 2.58 55.11 -11.80
CA ARG A 378 1.20 55.62 -11.96
C ARG A 378 1.26 56.72 -13.06
N PRO A 379 0.51 56.60 -14.16
CA PRO A 379 0.36 57.70 -15.11
C PRO A 379 -0.39 58.82 -14.39
N ARG A 380 0.20 60.02 -14.33
CA ARG A 380 -0.53 61.25 -14.01
C ARG A 380 -1.62 61.40 -15.08
N ARG A 381 -2.87 61.21 -14.69
CA ARG A 381 -4.02 61.67 -15.49
C ARG A 381 -3.97 63.22 -15.54
N ARG A 382 -3.86 63.73 -16.74
CA ARG A 382 -4.25 65.09 -17.07
C ARG A 382 -5.76 65.18 -17.26
#